data_1c531e86866b910210f86e6e2d1b0c27
#
_entry.id   1c531e86866b910210f86e6e2d1b0c27
#
_cell.length_a   1.000
_cell.length_b   1.000
_cell.length_c   1.000
_cell.angle_alpha   90.00
_cell.angle_beta   90.00
_cell.angle_gamma   90.00
#
_symmetry.space_group_name_H-M   'P 1'
#
loop_
_entity.id
_entity.type
_entity.pdbx_description
1 polymer ?
#
loop_
_entity_poly.entity_id
_entity_poly.type
_entity_poly.pdbx_seq_one_letter_code
_entity_poly.pdbx_strand_id
1 'polypeptide(L)'
;MNKQNIFFLLIAFAVSFTACTKNFSDINTNPAKITEAGPTELPFMFSRAQSAATIQRSYYQTISILMPDLYAQYYALTTTSFTTDRYALNDTWLSRPGIVTYVLTLPQLQTIFENTQATSGEYALANIMYVYVFHRLTDYYGPVPYFHAGESSTAIPYDPQDKIYEDMFKRLDSAVTNLKALNGANVFGSYDIMYGGDTKKW
;
A
#
# COMPACT_ATOMS: atom_id res chain seq x y z
N MET A 1 15.41 -45.21 -39.67
CA MET A 1 14.06 -44.67 -39.37
C MET A 1 13.44 -44.23 -40.69
N ASN A 2 12.27 -44.78 -41.07
CA ASN A 2 11.66 -44.53 -42.38
C ASN A 2 11.20 -43.07 -42.45
N LYS A 3 11.33 -42.43 -43.63
CA LYS A 3 10.89 -41.04 -43.83
C LYS A 3 9.43 -40.82 -43.42
N GLN A 4 8.57 -41.82 -43.56
CA GLN A 4 7.20 -41.81 -43.13
C GLN A 4 7.07 -41.70 -41.57
N ASN A 5 7.89 -42.40 -40.83
CA ASN A 5 7.85 -42.39 -39.38
C ASN A 5 8.33 -41.01 -38.81
N ILE A 6 9.29 -40.38 -39.50
CA ILE A 6 9.73 -39.00 -39.15
C ILE A 6 8.61 -37.98 -39.38
N PHE A 7 7.88 -38.14 -40.50
CA PHE A 7 6.76 -37.27 -40.81
C PHE A 7 5.60 -37.39 -39.79
N PHE A 8 5.26 -38.58 -39.39
CA PHE A 8 4.26 -38.80 -38.32
C PHE A 8 4.70 -38.27 -36.96
N LEU A 9 5.99 -38.41 -36.64
CA LEU A 9 6.56 -37.85 -35.42
C LEU A 9 6.51 -36.32 -35.41
N LEU A 10 6.79 -35.66 -36.54
CA LEU A 10 6.70 -34.23 -36.67
C LEU A 10 5.26 -33.70 -36.58
N ILE A 11 4.30 -34.44 -37.17
CA ILE A 11 2.88 -34.10 -37.02
C ILE A 11 2.40 -34.26 -35.56
N ALA A 12 2.76 -35.38 -34.89
CA ALA A 12 2.42 -35.60 -33.48
C ALA A 12 3.03 -34.48 -32.60
N PHE A 13 4.26 -34.08 -32.87
CA PHE A 13 4.93 -33.01 -32.16
C PHE A 13 4.26 -31.63 -32.42
N ALA A 14 3.86 -31.34 -33.65
CA ALA A 14 3.16 -30.09 -33.98
C ALA A 14 1.77 -29.98 -33.31
N VAL A 15 1.04 -31.09 -33.21
CA VAL A 15 -0.27 -31.14 -32.54
C VAL A 15 -0.15 -30.99 -31.02
N SER A 16 0.99 -31.40 -30.44
CA SER A 16 1.24 -31.23 -28.99
C SER A 16 1.40 -29.78 -28.56
N PHE A 17 1.70 -28.85 -29.48
CA PHE A 17 1.81 -27.42 -29.18
C PHE A 17 0.50 -26.65 -29.28
N THR A 18 -0.60 -27.25 -29.72
CA THR A 18 -1.93 -26.65 -29.63
C THR A 18 -2.53 -26.85 -28.22
N ALA A 19 -1.74 -26.54 -27.19
CA ALA A 19 -2.28 -26.48 -25.84
C ALA A 19 -3.41 -25.46 -25.82
N CYS A 20 -4.54 -25.84 -25.24
CA CYS A 20 -5.76 -25.03 -25.15
C CYS A 20 -5.50 -23.75 -24.34
N THR A 21 -4.95 -22.72 -24.96
CA THR A 21 -4.84 -21.39 -24.38
C THR A 21 -6.05 -20.51 -24.68
N LYS A 22 -7.01 -21.04 -25.43
CA LYS A 22 -8.16 -20.29 -25.96
C LYS A 22 -9.00 -19.60 -24.89
N ASN A 23 -9.02 -20.13 -23.66
CA ASN A 23 -9.78 -19.58 -22.54
C ASN A 23 -8.89 -19.32 -21.33
N PHE A 24 -7.56 -19.18 -21.54
CA PHE A 24 -6.61 -19.03 -20.43
C PHE A 24 -6.91 -17.77 -19.59
N SER A 25 -7.17 -16.63 -20.24
CA SER A 25 -7.56 -15.41 -19.56
C SER A 25 -8.85 -15.56 -18.77
N ASP A 26 -9.87 -16.17 -19.37
CA ASP A 26 -11.19 -16.31 -18.73
C ASP A 26 -11.13 -17.26 -17.52
N ILE A 27 -10.38 -18.36 -17.64
CA ILE A 27 -10.20 -19.34 -16.55
C ILE A 27 -9.35 -18.76 -15.42
N ASN A 28 -8.35 -17.95 -15.75
CA ASN A 28 -7.45 -17.34 -14.75
C ASN A 28 -7.92 -15.98 -14.24
N THR A 29 -8.97 -15.41 -14.80
CA THR A 29 -9.61 -14.20 -14.26
C THR A 29 -10.54 -14.62 -13.13
N ASN A 30 -10.21 -14.23 -11.91
CA ASN A 30 -11.09 -14.48 -10.76
C ASN A 30 -12.28 -13.49 -10.82
N PRO A 31 -13.51 -13.95 -11.04
CA PRO A 31 -14.68 -13.06 -11.16
C PRO A 31 -15.04 -12.35 -9.85
N ALA A 32 -14.48 -12.81 -8.72
CA ALA A 32 -14.64 -12.15 -7.42
C ALA A 32 -13.53 -11.10 -7.14
N LYS A 33 -12.55 -10.93 -8.03
CA LYS A 33 -11.58 -9.85 -7.92
C LYS A 33 -12.10 -8.61 -8.65
N ILE A 34 -11.94 -7.47 -8.01
CA ILE A 34 -12.07 -6.16 -8.67
C ILE A 34 -10.95 -6.09 -9.71
N THR A 35 -11.29 -6.16 -10.99
CA THR A 35 -10.33 -6.09 -12.11
C THR A 35 -10.08 -4.65 -12.56
N GLU A 36 -11.06 -3.78 -12.33
CA GLU A 36 -10.97 -2.34 -12.60
C GLU A 36 -11.60 -1.60 -11.42
N ALA A 37 -10.90 -0.62 -10.90
CA ALA A 37 -11.42 0.23 -9.83
C ALA A 37 -12.08 1.46 -10.46
N GLY A 38 -13.35 1.65 -10.18
CA GLY A 38 -14.14 2.80 -10.61
C GLY A 38 -14.63 3.64 -9.41
N PRO A 39 -15.47 4.63 -9.66
CA PRO A 39 -16.03 5.48 -8.61
C PRO A 39 -16.74 4.72 -7.49
N THR A 40 -17.25 3.51 -7.79
CA THR A 40 -17.94 2.63 -6.82
C THR A 40 -16.96 1.94 -5.88
N GLU A 41 -15.76 1.59 -6.35
CA GLU A 41 -14.76 0.82 -5.62
C GLU A 41 -13.81 1.71 -4.81
N LEU A 42 -13.52 2.92 -5.29
CA LEU A 42 -12.57 3.84 -4.63
C LEU A 42 -12.91 4.15 -3.16
N PRO A 43 -14.19 4.33 -2.75
CA PRO A 43 -14.51 4.52 -1.34
C PRO A 43 -14.09 3.34 -0.46
N PHE A 44 -14.22 2.09 -0.93
CA PHE A 44 -13.76 0.90 -0.20
C PHE A 44 -12.24 0.87 -0.08
N MET A 45 -11.52 1.28 -1.16
CA MET A 45 -10.06 1.38 -1.13
C MET A 45 -9.62 2.41 -0.09
N PHE A 46 -10.30 3.55 -0.01
CA PHE A 46 -9.99 4.57 0.99
C PHE A 46 -10.23 4.09 2.42
N SER A 47 -11.39 3.47 2.71
CA SER A 47 -11.64 2.84 4.02
C SER A 47 -10.57 1.83 4.39
N ARG A 48 -10.16 1.01 3.42
CA ARG A 48 -9.11 0.00 3.63
C ARG A 48 -7.77 0.65 3.93
N ALA A 49 -7.40 1.70 3.19
CA ALA A 49 -6.18 2.46 3.42
C ALA A 49 -6.15 3.09 4.81
N GLN A 50 -7.24 3.75 5.22
CA GLN A 50 -7.37 4.33 6.56
C GLN A 50 -7.22 3.26 7.66
N SER A 51 -7.95 2.15 7.54
CA SER A 51 -7.90 1.05 8.50
C SER A 51 -6.50 0.44 8.61
N ALA A 52 -5.80 0.27 7.49
CA ALA A 52 -4.44 -0.26 7.49
C ALA A 52 -3.44 0.74 8.06
N ALA A 53 -3.52 2.01 7.64
CA ALA A 53 -2.60 3.07 8.04
C ALA A 53 -2.64 3.37 9.54
N THR A 54 -3.81 3.25 10.17
CA THR A 54 -3.97 3.47 11.62
C THR A 54 -3.44 2.33 12.48
N ILE A 55 -2.78 1.36 11.88
CA ILE A 55 -2.13 0.23 12.53
C ILE A 55 -3.14 -0.63 13.29
N GLN A 56 -3.64 -1.64 12.63
CA GLN A 56 -4.55 -2.62 13.22
C GLN A 56 -3.96 -3.25 14.50
N ARG A 57 -4.84 -3.69 15.38
CA ARG A 57 -4.51 -4.23 16.72
C ARG A 57 -3.31 -5.17 16.76
N SER A 58 -3.17 -6.08 15.79
CA SER A 58 -2.08 -7.05 15.76
C SER A 58 -0.70 -6.44 15.48
N TYR A 59 -0.66 -5.30 14.80
CA TYR A 59 0.58 -4.60 14.48
C TYR A 59 0.96 -3.54 15.50
N TYR A 60 -0.03 -2.94 16.19
CA TYR A 60 0.22 -1.88 17.16
C TYR A 60 1.15 -2.33 18.28
N GLN A 61 0.96 -3.54 18.81
CA GLN A 61 1.83 -4.09 19.84
C GLN A 61 3.29 -4.13 19.39
N THR A 62 3.55 -4.60 18.18
CA THR A 62 4.93 -4.83 17.70
C THR A 62 5.56 -3.58 17.07
N ILE A 63 4.76 -2.67 16.51
CA ILE A 63 5.27 -1.45 15.88
C ILE A 63 5.49 -0.33 16.93
N SER A 64 4.62 -0.23 17.93
CA SER A 64 4.65 0.86 18.90
C SER A 64 5.10 0.35 20.27
N ILE A 65 4.28 -0.46 20.94
CA ILE A 65 4.47 -0.80 22.37
C ILE A 65 5.80 -1.52 22.63
N LEU A 66 6.12 -2.54 21.82
CA LEU A 66 7.29 -3.39 22.06
C LEU A 66 8.59 -2.87 21.40
N MET A 67 8.55 -1.74 20.74
CA MET A 67 9.71 -1.15 20.07
C MET A 67 9.94 0.29 20.53
N PRO A 68 9.45 1.35 19.82
CA PRO A 68 9.81 2.72 20.16
C PRO A 68 9.33 3.14 21.57
N ASP A 69 8.20 2.68 22.04
CA ASP A 69 7.67 3.07 23.35
C ASP A 69 8.53 2.52 24.50
N LEU A 70 9.12 1.32 24.33
CA LEU A 70 10.08 0.77 25.28
C LEU A 70 11.43 1.49 25.19
N TYR A 71 11.89 1.81 23.97
CA TYR A 71 13.15 2.54 23.81
C TYR A 71 13.07 3.95 24.34
N ALA A 72 11.91 4.61 24.21
CA ALA A 72 11.63 5.91 24.81
C ALA A 72 11.30 5.84 26.30
N GLN A 73 11.27 4.64 26.89
CA GLN A 73 11.00 4.39 28.31
C GLN A 73 9.61 4.85 28.79
N TYR A 74 8.62 4.90 27.87
CA TYR A 74 7.22 5.11 28.25
C TYR A 74 6.63 3.90 28.94
N TYR A 75 7.14 2.70 28.63
CA TYR A 75 6.74 1.44 29.24
C TYR A 75 7.96 0.64 29.70
N ALA A 76 7.71 -0.29 30.62
CA ALA A 76 8.67 -1.30 31.04
C ALA A 76 8.05 -2.69 30.91
N LEU A 77 8.84 -3.68 30.56
CA LEU A 77 8.41 -5.07 30.50
C LEU A 77 8.40 -5.70 31.89
N THR A 78 7.32 -6.40 32.20
CA THR A 78 7.19 -7.20 33.44
C THR A 78 7.51 -8.69 33.21
N THR A 79 7.87 -9.07 31.99
CA THR A 79 8.18 -10.44 31.60
C THR A 79 9.50 -10.49 30.82
N THR A 80 10.24 -11.57 30.98
CA THR A 80 11.48 -11.82 30.26
C THR A 80 11.27 -12.36 28.83
N SER A 81 10.02 -12.63 28.46
CA SER A 81 9.68 -13.21 27.13
C SER A 81 9.95 -12.26 25.97
N PHE A 82 9.90 -10.96 26.19
CA PHE A 82 10.26 -9.93 25.22
C PHE A 82 11.65 -9.38 25.57
N THR A 83 12.43 -9.07 24.53
CA THR A 83 13.84 -8.71 24.71
C THR A 83 14.18 -7.30 24.28
N THR A 84 13.22 -6.58 23.71
CA THR A 84 13.43 -5.25 23.12
C THR A 84 13.72 -4.16 24.14
N ASP A 85 13.26 -4.29 25.39
CA ASP A 85 13.66 -3.44 26.52
C ASP A 85 15.17 -3.49 26.84
N ARG A 86 15.85 -4.54 26.36
CA ARG A 86 17.31 -4.72 26.46
C ARG A 86 18.02 -4.43 25.13
N TYR A 87 17.38 -3.71 24.24
CA TYR A 87 17.85 -3.37 22.89
C TYR A 87 18.19 -4.57 22.01
N ALA A 88 17.64 -5.76 22.33
CA ALA A 88 17.71 -6.92 21.43
C ALA A 88 16.65 -6.78 20.36
N LEU A 89 17.08 -6.61 19.10
CA LEU A 89 16.20 -6.40 17.97
C LEU A 89 15.45 -7.70 17.62
N ASN A 90 14.24 -7.53 17.10
CA ASN A 90 13.42 -8.60 16.56
C ASN A 90 13.08 -8.29 15.10
N ASP A 91 13.69 -8.99 14.16
CA ASP A 91 13.57 -8.75 12.72
C ASP A 91 12.13 -8.86 12.22
N THR A 92 11.35 -9.79 12.78
CA THR A 92 9.94 -9.94 12.45
C THR A 92 9.13 -8.70 12.84
N TRP A 93 9.44 -8.09 13.99
CA TRP A 93 8.76 -6.87 14.42
C TRP A 93 9.25 -5.66 13.64
N LEU A 94 10.55 -5.60 13.36
CA LEU A 94 11.13 -4.56 12.53
C LEU A 94 10.52 -4.50 11.11
N SER A 95 10.11 -5.63 10.54
CA SER A 95 9.50 -5.63 9.21
C SER A 95 8.05 -5.07 9.17
N ARG A 96 7.37 -4.98 10.32
CA ARG A 96 5.94 -4.65 10.39
C ARG A 96 5.56 -3.27 9.86
N PRO A 97 6.30 -2.18 10.14
CA PRO A 97 6.00 -0.86 9.55
C PRO A 97 6.01 -0.89 8.02
N GLY A 98 6.98 -1.59 7.43
CA GLY A 98 7.05 -1.80 5.98
C GLY A 98 5.84 -2.56 5.43
N ILE A 99 5.39 -3.63 6.11
CA ILE A 99 4.19 -4.38 5.70
C ILE A 99 2.95 -3.47 5.74
N VAL A 100 2.76 -2.70 6.80
CA VAL A 100 1.62 -1.77 6.92
C VAL A 100 1.64 -0.74 5.79
N THR A 101 2.79 -0.18 5.48
CA THR A 101 2.91 0.85 4.45
C THR A 101 2.82 0.26 3.03
N TYR A 102 3.75 -0.64 2.65
CA TYR A 102 3.92 -1.07 1.27
C TYR A 102 2.92 -2.13 0.84
N VAL A 103 2.48 -3.00 1.75
CA VAL A 103 1.62 -4.14 1.39
C VAL A 103 0.15 -3.85 1.66
N LEU A 104 -0.16 -3.18 2.77
CA LEU A 104 -1.55 -3.01 3.19
C LEU A 104 -2.15 -1.65 2.82
N THR A 105 -1.35 -0.58 2.78
CA THR A 105 -1.87 0.79 2.57
C THR A 105 -1.58 1.30 1.17
N LEU A 106 -0.34 1.25 0.73
CA LEU A 106 0.10 1.86 -0.53
C LEU A 106 -0.68 1.38 -1.77
N PRO A 107 -0.97 0.09 -1.97
CA PRO A 107 -1.70 -0.36 -3.15
C PRO A 107 -3.09 0.25 -3.26
N GLN A 108 -3.76 0.48 -2.11
CA GLN A 108 -5.08 1.11 -2.07
C GLN A 108 -4.99 2.58 -2.49
N LEU A 109 -3.98 3.30 -1.99
CA LEU A 109 -3.75 4.71 -2.34
C LEU A 109 -3.33 4.87 -3.80
N GLN A 110 -2.49 3.98 -4.33
CA GLN A 110 -2.12 3.98 -5.75
C GLN A 110 -3.34 3.81 -6.65
N THR A 111 -4.22 2.86 -6.32
CA THR A 111 -5.48 2.69 -7.06
C THR A 111 -6.30 3.99 -7.08
N ILE A 112 -6.36 4.72 -5.97
CA ILE A 112 -7.05 6.02 -5.93
C ILE A 112 -6.33 7.05 -6.82
N PHE A 113 -5.02 7.18 -6.74
CA PHE A 113 -4.25 8.11 -7.55
C PHE A 113 -4.40 7.84 -9.05
N GLU A 114 -4.38 6.59 -9.47
CA GLU A 114 -4.51 6.18 -10.87
C GLU A 114 -5.91 6.43 -11.45
N ASN A 115 -6.95 6.42 -10.62
CA ASN A 115 -8.33 6.51 -11.05
C ASN A 115 -9.01 7.85 -10.70
N THR A 116 -8.25 8.85 -10.24
CA THR A 116 -8.78 10.17 -9.90
C THR A 116 -7.94 11.29 -10.46
N GLN A 117 -8.53 12.48 -10.59
CA GLN A 117 -7.81 13.68 -11.05
C GLN A 117 -6.97 14.26 -9.90
N ALA A 118 -5.78 14.76 -10.20
CA ALA A 118 -4.87 15.35 -9.21
C ALA A 118 -5.47 16.54 -8.43
N THR A 119 -6.54 17.14 -8.95
CA THR A 119 -7.27 18.25 -8.33
C THR A 119 -8.51 17.79 -7.55
N SER A 120 -8.83 16.51 -7.56
CA SER A 120 -10.03 15.97 -6.90
C SER A 120 -9.86 15.88 -5.38
N GLY A 121 -10.98 15.79 -4.68
CA GLY A 121 -11.00 15.57 -3.24
C GLY A 121 -10.48 14.19 -2.84
N GLU A 122 -10.79 13.18 -3.64
CA GLU A 122 -10.31 11.81 -3.46
C GLU A 122 -8.78 11.75 -3.50
N TYR A 123 -8.19 12.41 -4.49
CA TYR A 123 -6.74 12.51 -4.63
C TYR A 123 -6.12 13.26 -3.45
N ALA A 124 -6.77 14.34 -2.99
CA ALA A 124 -6.31 15.11 -1.83
C ALA A 124 -6.31 14.26 -0.55
N LEU A 125 -7.41 13.55 -0.28
CA LEU A 125 -7.49 12.65 0.89
C LEU A 125 -6.48 11.51 0.82
N ALA A 126 -6.26 10.93 -0.37
CA ALA A 126 -5.24 9.92 -0.58
C ALA A 126 -3.83 10.47 -0.31
N ASN A 127 -3.51 11.70 -0.70
CA ASN A 127 -2.24 12.34 -0.37
C ASN A 127 -2.04 12.53 1.14
N ILE A 128 -3.06 12.92 1.88
CA ILE A 128 -2.97 13.04 3.34
C ILE A 128 -2.66 11.67 3.95
N MET A 129 -3.36 10.62 3.53
CA MET A 129 -3.09 9.27 4.01
C MET A 129 -1.72 8.74 3.59
N TYR A 130 -1.25 9.09 2.39
CA TYR A 130 0.11 8.77 1.93
C TYR A 130 1.15 9.40 2.84
N VAL A 131 1.03 10.69 3.13
CA VAL A 131 1.92 11.38 4.08
C VAL A 131 1.84 10.74 5.46
N TYR A 132 0.62 10.42 5.94
CA TYR A 132 0.42 9.81 7.25
C TYR A 132 1.20 8.50 7.44
N VAL A 133 1.26 7.63 6.43
CA VAL A 133 1.98 6.36 6.58
C VAL A 133 3.48 6.49 6.33
N PHE A 134 3.88 7.34 5.37
CA PHE A 134 5.29 7.46 5.01
C PHE A 134 6.09 8.30 6.00
N HIS A 135 5.50 9.32 6.66
CA HIS A 135 6.23 10.02 7.71
C HIS A 135 6.59 9.07 8.87
N ARG A 136 5.66 8.22 9.28
CA ARG A 136 5.92 7.21 10.31
C ARG A 136 6.96 6.19 9.88
N LEU A 137 6.92 5.78 8.61
CA LEU A 137 7.88 4.82 8.07
C LEU A 137 9.30 5.40 8.04
N THR A 138 9.45 6.63 7.52
CA THR A 138 10.76 7.28 7.44
C THR A 138 11.29 7.71 8.82
N ASP A 139 10.40 8.04 9.77
CA ASP A 139 10.81 8.28 11.16
C ASP A 139 11.31 7.00 11.84
N TYR A 140 10.77 5.86 11.45
CA TYR A 140 11.14 4.56 12.00
C TYR A 140 12.48 4.04 11.44
N TYR A 141 12.73 4.23 10.14
CA TYR A 141 13.87 3.63 9.45
C TYR A 141 14.88 4.64 8.89
N GLY A 142 14.57 5.93 8.83
CA GLY A 142 15.34 6.92 8.08
C GLY A 142 15.03 6.85 6.58
N PRO A 143 16.04 6.73 5.71
CA PRO A 143 15.83 6.56 4.27
C PRO A 143 15.00 5.31 3.96
N VAL A 144 14.03 5.44 3.05
CA VAL A 144 13.13 4.35 2.61
C VAL A 144 12.78 4.52 1.12
N PRO A 145 12.40 3.46 0.40
CA PRO A 145 11.80 3.60 -0.93
C PRO A 145 10.51 4.43 -0.87
N TYR A 146 10.49 5.60 -1.51
CA TYR A 146 9.38 6.55 -1.44
C TYR A 146 8.89 6.98 -2.82
N PHE A 147 9.75 7.61 -3.65
CA PHE A 147 9.34 8.18 -4.93
C PHE A 147 8.95 7.12 -5.95
N HIS A 148 9.57 5.96 -5.90
CA HIS A 148 9.31 4.82 -6.79
C HIS A 148 8.63 3.65 -6.07
N ALA A 149 8.06 3.92 -4.90
CA ALA A 149 7.38 2.89 -4.12
C ALA A 149 6.18 2.33 -4.87
N GLY A 150 6.11 1.00 -4.99
CA GLY A 150 5.02 0.30 -5.69
C GLY A 150 5.24 0.09 -7.19
N GLU A 151 6.32 0.60 -7.77
CA GLU A 151 6.69 0.27 -9.15
C GLU A 151 7.13 -1.19 -9.29
N SER A 152 6.84 -1.79 -10.45
CA SER A 152 7.26 -3.16 -10.79
C SER A 152 8.75 -3.21 -11.11
N SER A 153 9.59 -3.03 -10.11
CA SER A 153 11.05 -3.11 -10.23
C SER A 153 11.61 -4.07 -9.19
N THR A 154 12.65 -4.81 -9.56
CA THR A 154 13.37 -5.72 -8.65
C THR A 154 14.31 -5.00 -7.69
N ALA A 155 14.62 -3.73 -7.97
CA ALA A 155 15.49 -2.91 -7.15
C ALA A 155 14.99 -1.46 -7.14
N ILE A 156 14.37 -1.06 -6.04
CA ILE A 156 13.90 0.31 -5.80
C ILE A 156 14.90 0.98 -4.86
N PRO A 157 15.47 2.16 -5.22
CA PRO A 157 16.42 2.87 -4.37
C PRO A 157 15.76 3.38 -3.10
N TYR A 158 16.57 3.59 -2.07
CA TYR A 158 16.17 4.30 -0.85
C TYR A 158 16.31 5.79 -1.08
N ASP A 159 15.28 6.54 -0.74
CA ASP A 159 15.24 7.98 -0.85
C ASP A 159 15.68 8.63 0.47
N PRO A 160 16.47 9.71 0.44
CA PRO A 160 16.89 10.43 1.65
C PRO A 160 15.70 11.02 2.40
N GLN A 161 15.71 10.95 3.72
CA GLN A 161 14.60 11.39 4.57
C GLN A 161 14.25 12.88 4.37
N ASP A 162 15.24 13.74 4.18
CA ASP A 162 15.02 15.17 3.90
C ASP A 162 14.20 15.37 2.60
N LYS A 163 14.49 14.60 1.55
CA LYS A 163 13.75 14.65 0.29
C LYS A 163 12.32 14.11 0.42
N ILE A 164 12.14 13.09 1.22
CA ILE A 164 10.82 12.56 1.56
C ILE A 164 9.98 13.64 2.25
N TYR A 165 10.53 14.32 3.25
CA TYR A 165 9.83 15.38 3.97
C TYR A 165 9.52 16.58 3.08
N GLU A 166 10.45 17.00 2.20
CA GLU A 166 10.19 18.05 1.22
C GLU A 166 8.97 17.74 0.33
N ASP A 167 8.84 16.50 -0.13
CA ASP A 167 7.69 16.07 -0.94
C ASP A 167 6.41 15.97 -0.10
N MET A 168 6.48 15.44 1.11
CA MET A 168 5.32 15.34 2.01
C MET A 168 4.69 16.72 2.27
N PHE A 169 5.48 17.76 2.49
CA PHE A 169 4.95 19.11 2.65
C PHE A 169 4.25 19.62 1.38
N LYS A 170 4.82 19.37 0.20
CA LYS A 170 4.19 19.73 -1.08
C LYS A 170 2.86 19.00 -1.28
N ARG A 171 2.80 17.72 -0.93
CA ARG A 171 1.56 16.92 -0.99
C ARG A 171 0.47 17.48 -0.08
N LEU A 172 0.83 17.86 1.15
CA LEU A 172 -0.12 18.46 2.09
C LEU A 172 -0.61 19.82 1.63
N ASP A 173 0.27 20.69 1.13
CA ASP A 173 -0.11 22.01 0.59
C ASP A 173 -1.08 21.87 -0.60
N SER A 174 -0.80 20.92 -1.49
CA SER A 174 -1.69 20.59 -2.61
C SER A 174 -3.04 20.05 -2.11
N ALA A 175 -3.02 19.13 -1.15
CA ALA A 175 -4.25 18.56 -0.58
C ALA A 175 -5.12 19.64 0.08
N VAL A 176 -4.53 20.53 0.88
CA VAL A 176 -5.23 21.64 1.52
C VAL A 176 -5.85 22.58 0.47
N THR A 177 -5.12 22.87 -0.60
CA THR A 177 -5.61 23.73 -1.69
C THR A 177 -6.83 23.09 -2.37
N ASN A 178 -6.75 21.81 -2.70
CA ASN A 178 -7.83 21.09 -3.35
C ASN A 178 -9.06 20.96 -2.44
N LEU A 179 -8.87 20.62 -1.16
CA LEU A 179 -9.99 20.48 -0.22
C LEU A 179 -10.69 21.81 0.05
N LYS A 180 -9.96 22.92 0.15
CA LYS A 180 -10.56 24.26 0.28
C LYS A 180 -11.41 24.63 -0.91
N ALA A 181 -11.02 24.28 -2.12
CA ALA A 181 -11.78 24.53 -3.34
C ALA A 181 -13.15 23.80 -3.37
N LEU A 182 -13.29 22.71 -2.62
CA LEU A 182 -14.55 21.94 -2.53
C LEU A 182 -15.62 22.59 -1.65
N ASN A 183 -15.31 23.65 -0.90
CA ASN A 183 -16.25 24.37 -0.02
C ASN A 183 -17.04 23.47 0.95
N GLY A 184 -16.45 22.38 1.40
CA GLY A 184 -17.09 21.43 2.32
C GLY A 184 -17.96 20.38 1.63
N ALA A 185 -17.80 20.16 0.34
CA ALA A 185 -18.42 19.02 -0.34
C ALA A 185 -17.89 17.71 0.29
N ASN A 186 -18.78 16.73 0.36
CA ASN A 186 -18.43 15.43 0.94
C ASN A 186 -17.63 14.59 -0.05
N VAL A 187 -16.59 13.91 0.45
CA VAL A 187 -15.75 12.99 -0.32
C VAL A 187 -15.74 11.63 0.37
N PHE A 188 -16.01 10.57 -0.38
CA PHE A 188 -16.13 9.19 0.09
C PHE A 188 -17.27 8.90 1.09
N GLY A 189 -17.98 9.90 1.60
CA GLY A 189 -19.12 9.72 2.49
C GLY A 189 -18.78 8.90 3.74
N SER A 190 -19.67 7.99 4.10
CA SER A 190 -19.49 7.08 5.25
C SER A 190 -18.33 6.10 5.12
N TYR A 191 -17.72 5.99 3.96
CA TYR A 191 -16.50 5.19 3.77
C TYR A 191 -15.24 5.87 4.31
N ASP A 192 -15.27 7.19 4.52
CA ASP A 192 -14.27 7.86 5.34
C ASP A 192 -14.56 7.60 6.82
N ILE A 193 -13.83 6.64 7.39
CA ILE A 193 -14.04 6.19 8.78
C ILE A 193 -13.53 7.18 9.83
N MET A 194 -12.80 8.23 9.44
CA MET A 194 -12.29 9.26 10.35
C MET A 194 -13.27 10.44 10.52
N TYR A 195 -13.72 11.01 9.41
CA TYR A 195 -14.52 12.24 9.42
C TYR A 195 -15.82 12.15 8.60
N GLY A 196 -16.19 10.95 8.09
CA GLY A 196 -17.44 10.75 7.36
C GLY A 196 -17.50 11.54 6.05
N GLY A 197 -16.37 11.79 5.42
CA GLY A 197 -16.24 12.54 4.18
C GLY A 197 -16.29 14.07 4.34
N ASP A 198 -16.30 14.58 5.55
CA ASP A 198 -16.30 16.03 5.82
C ASP A 198 -14.95 16.65 5.52
N THR A 199 -14.82 17.27 4.33
CA THR A 199 -13.58 17.86 3.85
C THR A 199 -13.09 19.08 4.65
N LYS A 200 -13.92 19.64 5.52
CA LYS A 200 -13.50 20.74 6.41
C LYS A 200 -12.75 20.23 7.65
N LYS A 201 -12.92 18.94 7.98
CA LYS A 201 -12.22 18.32 9.11
C LYS A 201 -10.87 17.75 8.73
N TRP A 202 -10.69 17.50 7.46
CA TRP A 202 -9.43 17.10 6.88
C TRP A 202 -8.49 18.29 6.67
#